data_1e681925bf0b278c1fb439fd3fd8d901
#
_entry.id   1e681925bf0b278c1fb439fd3fd8d901
#
_cell.length_a   1.000
_cell.length_b   1.000
_cell.length_c   1.000
_cell.angle_alpha   90.00
_cell.angle_beta   90.00
_cell.angle_gamma   90.00
#
_symmetry.space_group_name_H-M   'P 1'
#
loop_
_entity.id
_entity.type
_entity.pdbx_description
1 polymer ?
#
loop_
_entity_poly.entity_id
_entity_poly.type
_entity_poly.pdbx_seq_one_letter_code
_entity_poly.pdbx_strand_id
1 'polypeptide(L)'
;MRTWIVALAALVVGGCSVGPDYQRPETEAPTAWQYADSSFMVDSSMVTAADTSWWEGFGDTVLTSLVETSLQSNADVRIAAARVEQYMGLYGVARSDFFPKIGASADASRGQIRLTPAGEEARPTINQFDVSVSAAWEIDLWGKVRRATEAARADLLGAEEARRAVTVSVVGLVVDSYVQLLALDKQLDVAKRTLASREKSLNLFQQRSSKGDVSELEIAQIESQYWIARSRIPALERAIVFQENALNVLLGRNPGPIPRGMVIDSLRMPRIPENLPSDLLEQRPDVRQAEEQLRAANARIGVAKAQYFPSISLTGLFGTASSDLSKLFTPSAQIWNIGGSILQPIFRWGEISGQVSAAEAVQRQILQEYVRSVQNAFADPEDALVARSRTQEERDAVAMQVAALRSYERLSQMRYREGVTSYLEVLDAERSLFDTELTYAQTQANLLQTVVSLYRAFGGGWTDWVAWKAELPEDPVETRVEEELPEQEREQLERLQEERLEQQRTDGDNPERN
;
A
#
# COMPACT_ATOMS: atom_id res chain seq x y z
N MET A 1 -30.26 -4.53 50.96
CA MET A 1 -29.81 -3.45 50.04
C MET A 1 -28.44 -3.71 49.43
N ARG A 2 -27.43 -4.19 50.19
CA ARG A 2 -26.09 -4.50 49.64
C ARG A 2 -26.05 -5.58 48.54
N THR A 3 -26.87 -6.62 48.63
CA THR A 3 -26.96 -7.71 47.66
C THR A 3 -27.55 -7.31 46.30
N TRP A 4 -28.46 -6.34 46.30
CA TRP A 4 -29.05 -5.79 45.08
C TRP A 4 -28.08 -4.85 44.32
N ILE A 5 -27.19 -4.15 45.05
CA ILE A 5 -26.17 -3.30 44.46
C ILE A 5 -25.09 -4.14 43.79
N VAL A 6 -24.69 -5.28 44.41
CA VAL A 6 -23.74 -6.23 43.82
C VAL A 6 -24.33 -6.94 42.59
N ALA A 7 -25.61 -7.32 42.62
CA ALA A 7 -26.27 -7.91 41.46
C ALA A 7 -26.47 -6.91 40.30
N LEU A 8 -26.72 -5.62 40.60
CA LEU A 8 -26.77 -4.57 39.60
C LEU A 8 -25.38 -4.26 39.02
N ALA A 9 -24.33 -4.30 39.85
CA ALA A 9 -22.94 -4.14 39.43
C ALA A 9 -22.46 -5.32 38.54
N ALA A 10 -22.86 -6.56 38.88
CA ALA A 10 -22.54 -7.74 38.05
C ALA A 10 -23.28 -7.77 36.71
N LEU A 11 -24.45 -7.16 36.60
CA LEU A 11 -25.18 -7.00 35.33
C LEU A 11 -24.53 -5.93 34.40
N VAL A 12 -23.76 -5.01 34.98
CA VAL A 12 -23.05 -3.93 34.21
C VAL A 12 -21.75 -4.43 33.60
N VAL A 13 -21.13 -5.48 34.15
CA VAL A 13 -19.85 -6.04 33.66
C VAL A 13 -20.02 -6.90 32.41
N GLY A 14 -21.22 -7.42 32.13
CA GLY A 14 -21.57 -8.13 30.88
C GLY A 14 -22.13 -7.19 29.81
N GLY A 15 -21.55 -6.00 29.62
CA GLY A 15 -22.05 -4.99 28.68
C GLY A 15 -22.21 -5.53 27.27
N CYS A 16 -23.46 -5.79 26.85
CA CYS A 16 -23.81 -6.19 25.49
C CYS A 16 -23.40 -5.10 24.50
N SER A 17 -22.37 -5.33 23.72
CA SER A 17 -22.02 -4.47 22.59
C SER A 17 -23.13 -4.57 21.54
N VAL A 18 -23.75 -3.45 21.18
CA VAL A 18 -24.79 -3.40 20.17
C VAL A 18 -24.16 -3.40 18.76
N GLY A 19 -24.81 -4.11 17.83
CA GLY A 19 -24.38 -4.20 16.43
C GLY A 19 -23.91 -5.60 16.05
N PRO A 20 -23.64 -5.82 14.76
CA PRO A 20 -23.14 -7.10 14.28
C PRO A 20 -21.66 -7.26 14.60
N ASP A 21 -21.26 -8.45 15.03
CA ASP A 21 -19.85 -8.81 15.08
C ASP A 21 -19.34 -9.09 13.67
N TYR A 22 -18.08 -8.76 13.41
CA TYR A 22 -17.49 -9.02 12.12
C TYR A 22 -17.32 -10.52 11.88
N GLN A 23 -17.72 -10.96 10.69
CA GLN A 23 -17.44 -12.29 10.19
C GLN A 23 -16.81 -12.14 8.81
N ARG A 24 -15.69 -12.80 8.60
CA ARG A 24 -15.01 -12.78 7.29
C ARG A 24 -15.94 -13.38 6.24
N PRO A 25 -16.22 -12.69 5.13
CA PRO A 25 -17.01 -13.24 4.04
C PRO A 25 -16.33 -14.48 3.45
N GLU A 26 -17.12 -15.54 3.22
CA GLU A 26 -16.63 -16.70 2.50
C GLU A 26 -16.37 -16.31 1.03
N THR A 27 -15.16 -16.59 0.56
CA THR A 27 -14.76 -16.38 -0.84
C THR A 27 -14.28 -17.71 -1.40
N GLU A 28 -14.84 -18.13 -2.54
CA GLU A 28 -14.39 -19.33 -3.24
C GLU A 28 -13.01 -19.07 -3.86
N ALA A 29 -11.96 -19.63 -3.27
CA ALA A 29 -10.61 -19.58 -3.83
C ALA A 29 -10.43 -20.73 -4.83
N PRO A 30 -9.83 -20.50 -6.01
CA PRO A 30 -9.40 -21.57 -6.90
C PRO A 30 -8.43 -22.51 -6.18
N THR A 31 -8.51 -23.81 -6.47
CA THR A 31 -7.63 -24.82 -5.86
C THR A 31 -6.24 -24.89 -6.52
N ALA A 32 -6.09 -24.37 -7.73
CA ALA A 32 -4.85 -24.33 -8.50
C ALA A 32 -4.92 -23.23 -9.56
N TRP A 33 -3.77 -22.78 -10.01
CA TRP A 33 -3.65 -21.85 -11.14
C TRP A 33 -3.97 -22.56 -12.45
N GLN A 34 -4.76 -21.93 -13.31
CA GLN A 34 -5.15 -22.51 -14.61
C GLN A 34 -3.95 -22.59 -15.58
N TYR A 35 -3.03 -21.63 -15.50
CA TYR A 35 -1.91 -21.48 -16.43
C TYR A 35 -0.55 -21.65 -15.74
N ALA A 36 -0.50 -22.40 -14.64
CA ALA A 36 0.77 -22.72 -14.00
C ALA A 36 1.68 -23.52 -14.95
N ASP A 37 2.86 -22.99 -15.22
CA ASP A 37 3.92 -23.69 -15.93
C ASP A 37 5.04 -24.01 -14.94
N SER A 38 5.13 -25.29 -14.57
CA SER A 38 6.13 -25.77 -13.60
C SER A 38 7.58 -25.60 -14.06
N SER A 39 7.82 -25.24 -15.33
CA SER A 39 9.18 -25.13 -15.88
C SER A 39 10.01 -23.98 -15.27
N PHE A 40 9.35 -22.94 -14.72
CA PHE A 40 10.01 -21.78 -14.10
C PHE A 40 9.58 -21.52 -12.64
N MET A 41 8.62 -22.28 -12.12
CA MET A 41 8.21 -22.23 -10.72
C MET A 41 9.10 -23.16 -9.87
N VAL A 42 9.38 -22.75 -8.65
CA VAL A 42 10.20 -23.51 -7.68
C VAL A 42 9.34 -23.79 -6.46
N ASP A 43 9.46 -24.99 -5.91
CA ASP A 43 8.81 -25.39 -4.66
C ASP A 43 8.93 -24.28 -3.59
N SER A 44 7.81 -23.91 -3.00
CA SER A 44 7.71 -22.88 -1.96
C SER A 44 8.61 -23.12 -0.75
N SER A 45 9.03 -24.37 -0.51
CA SER A 45 10.02 -24.69 0.52
C SER A 45 11.42 -24.10 0.26
N MET A 46 11.72 -23.71 -1.00
CA MET A 46 13.03 -23.14 -1.38
C MET A 46 13.05 -21.61 -1.48
N VAL A 47 11.89 -20.98 -1.65
CA VAL A 47 11.73 -19.52 -1.79
C VAL A 47 10.38 -19.16 -1.19
N THR A 48 10.34 -18.37 -0.13
CA THR A 48 9.07 -17.85 0.37
C THR A 48 8.61 -16.69 -0.51
N ALA A 49 7.32 -16.56 -0.78
CA ALA A 49 6.75 -15.40 -1.51
C ALA A 49 7.00 -14.08 -0.78
N ALA A 50 7.24 -14.17 0.51
CA ALA A 50 7.72 -13.11 1.38
C ALA A 50 9.24 -12.91 1.28
N ASP A 51 9.92 -13.44 0.23
CA ASP A 51 11.33 -13.14 0.04
C ASP A 51 11.49 -11.63 -0.13
N THR A 52 11.99 -11.02 0.94
CA THR A 52 11.94 -9.58 1.16
C THR A 52 12.82 -8.83 0.18
N SER A 53 13.74 -9.51 -0.50
CA SER A 53 14.75 -8.93 -1.41
C SER A 53 14.84 -9.65 -2.75
N TRP A 54 13.70 -10.07 -3.31
CA TRP A 54 13.63 -10.80 -4.59
C TRP A 54 14.38 -10.14 -5.75
N TRP A 55 14.54 -8.80 -5.72
CA TRP A 55 15.29 -8.05 -6.74
C TRP A 55 16.81 -8.34 -6.74
N GLU A 56 17.36 -8.85 -5.65
CA GLU A 56 18.75 -9.32 -5.59
C GLU A 56 18.97 -10.51 -6.53
N GLY A 57 17.92 -11.28 -6.82
CA GLY A 57 17.95 -12.39 -7.76
C GLY A 57 18.34 -12.00 -9.20
N PHE A 58 18.21 -10.71 -9.58
CA PHE A 58 18.73 -10.20 -10.85
C PHE A 58 20.27 -10.16 -10.90
N GLY A 59 20.93 -10.16 -9.74
CA GLY A 59 22.39 -10.20 -9.62
C GLY A 59 23.08 -8.86 -9.86
N ASP A 60 22.34 -7.75 -9.92
CA ASP A 60 22.87 -6.41 -10.13
C ASP A 60 22.89 -5.61 -8.83
N THR A 61 24.07 -5.31 -8.32
CA THR A 61 24.26 -4.56 -7.07
C THR A 61 23.83 -3.10 -7.16
N VAL A 62 23.84 -2.52 -8.37
CA VAL A 62 23.34 -1.16 -8.57
C VAL A 62 21.82 -1.15 -8.44
N LEU A 63 21.12 -2.12 -9.03
CA LEU A 63 19.69 -2.29 -8.86
C LEU A 63 19.33 -2.41 -7.38
N THR A 64 20.03 -3.27 -6.63
CA THR A 64 19.81 -3.41 -5.18
C THR A 64 19.95 -2.08 -4.46
N SER A 65 21.01 -1.32 -4.70
CA SER A 65 21.23 0.00 -4.10
C SER A 65 20.16 1.02 -4.48
N LEU A 66 19.63 0.98 -5.72
CA LEU A 66 18.53 1.86 -6.14
C LEU A 66 17.23 1.53 -5.40
N VAL A 67 16.90 0.24 -5.23
CA VAL A 67 15.73 -0.19 -4.46
C VAL A 67 15.86 0.26 -2.99
N GLU A 68 17.00 -0.01 -2.34
CA GLU A 68 17.25 0.43 -0.97
C GLU A 68 17.12 1.95 -0.80
N THR A 69 17.67 2.71 -1.75
CA THR A 69 17.55 4.19 -1.77
C THR A 69 16.08 4.62 -1.87
N SER A 70 15.29 3.95 -2.72
CA SER A 70 13.88 4.27 -2.88
C SER A 70 13.08 3.97 -1.62
N LEU A 71 13.32 2.84 -0.97
CA LEU A 71 12.66 2.46 0.29
C LEU A 71 12.90 3.50 1.41
N GLN A 72 14.08 4.11 1.43
CA GLN A 72 14.44 5.13 2.43
C GLN A 72 13.92 6.53 2.09
N SER A 73 13.85 6.88 0.80
CA SER A 73 13.73 8.29 0.37
C SER A 73 12.50 8.58 -0.48
N ASN A 74 11.80 7.56 -0.98
CA ASN A 74 10.63 7.74 -1.85
C ASN A 74 9.51 8.50 -1.12
N ALA A 75 8.92 9.49 -1.80
CA ALA A 75 7.88 10.33 -1.23
C ALA A 75 6.59 9.55 -0.90
N ASP A 76 6.18 8.61 -1.76
CA ASP A 76 4.93 7.85 -1.56
C ASP A 76 5.05 6.90 -0.36
N VAL A 77 6.22 6.29 -0.15
CA VAL A 77 6.51 5.47 1.04
C VAL A 77 6.44 6.31 2.31
N ARG A 78 7.02 7.51 2.29
CA ARG A 78 6.98 8.45 3.43
C ARG A 78 5.58 8.99 3.70
N ILE A 79 4.80 9.29 2.65
CA ILE A 79 3.40 9.70 2.78
C ILE A 79 2.59 8.57 3.40
N ALA A 80 2.79 7.33 2.96
CA ALA A 80 2.09 6.18 3.52
C ALA A 80 2.46 5.96 5.01
N ALA A 81 3.73 6.12 5.39
CA ALA A 81 4.16 6.06 6.79
C ALA A 81 3.51 7.17 7.64
N ALA A 82 3.52 8.42 7.17
CA ALA A 82 2.85 9.53 7.87
C ALA A 82 1.33 9.32 8.00
N ARG A 83 0.70 8.60 7.06
CA ARG A 83 -0.71 8.22 7.14
C ARG A 83 -0.97 7.21 8.25
N VAL A 84 -0.06 6.26 8.47
CA VAL A 84 -0.13 5.34 9.64
C VAL A 84 -0.07 6.14 10.94
N GLU A 85 0.88 7.10 11.06
CA GLU A 85 0.94 7.99 12.25
C GLU A 85 -0.35 8.79 12.45
N GLN A 86 -0.96 9.28 11.38
CA GLN A 86 -2.25 9.96 11.43
C GLN A 86 -3.34 9.05 12.02
N TYR A 87 -3.47 7.82 11.52
CA TYR A 87 -4.48 6.88 12.04
C TYR A 87 -4.19 6.41 13.46
N MET A 88 -2.92 6.31 13.86
CA MET A 88 -2.53 6.08 15.24
C MET A 88 -3.02 7.22 16.15
N GLY A 89 -2.86 8.48 15.73
CA GLY A 89 -3.41 9.62 16.44
C GLY A 89 -4.94 9.57 16.56
N LEU A 90 -5.64 9.22 15.47
CA LEU A 90 -7.10 9.07 15.45
C LEU A 90 -7.59 7.91 16.33
N TYR A 91 -6.86 6.78 16.35
CA TYR A 91 -7.13 5.70 17.29
C TYR A 91 -6.97 6.17 18.76
N GLY A 92 -5.92 6.94 19.07
CA GLY A 92 -5.75 7.58 20.37
C GLY A 92 -6.91 8.49 20.77
N VAL A 93 -7.45 9.26 19.80
CA VAL A 93 -8.66 10.08 20.01
C VAL A 93 -9.87 9.21 20.34
N ALA A 94 -10.16 8.18 19.55
CA ALA A 94 -11.28 7.28 19.79
C ALA A 94 -11.16 6.56 21.16
N ARG A 95 -9.96 6.09 21.49
CA ARG A 95 -9.66 5.48 22.80
C ARG A 95 -9.83 6.45 23.97
N SER A 96 -9.55 7.74 23.76
CA SER A 96 -9.69 8.74 24.84
C SER A 96 -11.12 8.88 25.36
N ASP A 97 -12.13 8.44 24.59
CA ASP A 97 -13.54 8.50 24.99
C ASP A 97 -13.92 7.47 26.06
N PHE A 98 -13.05 6.48 26.32
CA PHE A 98 -13.20 5.59 27.49
C PHE A 98 -12.96 6.30 28.83
N PHE A 99 -12.31 7.45 28.83
CA PHE A 99 -11.90 8.15 30.05
C PHE A 99 -12.62 9.47 30.24
N PRO A 100 -12.78 9.94 31.50
CA PRO A 100 -13.32 11.25 31.76
C PRO A 100 -12.52 12.36 31.08
N LYS A 101 -13.21 13.32 30.45
CA LYS A 101 -12.60 14.55 29.93
C LYS A 101 -12.55 15.58 31.04
N ILE A 102 -11.37 16.05 31.40
CA ILE A 102 -11.14 17.04 32.45
C ILE A 102 -10.74 18.35 31.77
N GLY A 103 -11.46 19.43 32.13
CA GLY A 103 -11.19 20.77 31.64
C GLY A 103 -11.14 21.77 32.77
N ALA A 104 -10.42 22.86 32.57
CA ALA A 104 -10.45 24.02 33.49
C ALA A 104 -10.95 25.24 32.72
N SER A 105 -11.79 26.05 33.39
CA SER A 105 -12.28 27.32 32.85
C SER A 105 -12.11 28.44 33.85
N ALA A 106 -11.92 29.64 33.34
CA ALA A 106 -11.96 30.89 34.11
C ALA A 106 -12.78 31.89 33.32
N ASP A 107 -13.89 32.32 33.88
CA ASP A 107 -14.82 33.22 33.23
C ASP A 107 -14.99 34.49 34.06
N ALA A 108 -15.08 35.62 33.39
CA ALA A 108 -15.36 36.91 33.97
C ALA A 108 -16.42 37.63 33.14
N SER A 109 -17.54 37.91 33.71
CA SER A 109 -18.62 38.62 33.02
C SER A 109 -19.15 39.78 33.85
N ARG A 110 -19.59 40.82 33.15
CA ARG A 110 -20.30 41.96 33.71
C ARG A 110 -21.46 42.27 32.80
N GLY A 111 -22.66 42.14 33.34
CA GLY A 111 -23.89 42.33 32.58
C GLY A 111 -24.96 43.06 33.38
N GLN A 112 -25.94 43.65 32.71
CA GLN A 112 -27.11 44.22 33.29
C GLN A 112 -28.28 43.26 33.05
N ILE A 113 -28.92 42.81 34.12
CA ILE A 113 -30.10 41.97 34.02
C ILE A 113 -31.36 42.79 34.34
N ARG A 114 -32.46 42.47 33.66
CA ARG A 114 -33.77 43.05 33.98
C ARG A 114 -34.45 42.16 35.02
N LEU A 115 -34.74 42.72 36.17
CA LEU A 115 -35.56 42.09 37.18
C LEU A 115 -36.84 42.90 37.35
N THR A 116 -37.99 42.23 37.50
CA THR A 116 -39.29 42.87 37.76
C THR A 116 -39.86 42.30 39.05
N PRO A 117 -39.26 42.57 40.23
CA PRO A 117 -39.83 42.16 41.51
C PRO A 117 -41.00 43.07 41.82
N ALA A 118 -42.17 42.49 42.11
CA ALA A 118 -43.36 43.19 42.55
C ALA A 118 -43.85 44.37 41.69
N GLY A 119 -43.54 44.36 40.36
CA GLY A 119 -44.01 45.39 39.42
C GLY A 119 -43.06 46.59 39.22
N GLU A 120 -41.95 46.67 39.93
CA GLU A 120 -40.91 47.68 39.70
C GLU A 120 -39.78 47.12 38.80
N GLU A 121 -39.47 47.82 37.72
CA GLU A 121 -38.33 47.46 36.86
C GLU A 121 -37.01 47.86 37.50
N ALA A 122 -36.21 46.87 37.90
CA ALA A 122 -34.84 47.09 38.34
C ALA A 122 -33.87 46.52 37.28
N ARG A 123 -32.76 47.25 37.02
CA ARG A 123 -31.70 46.84 36.10
C ARG A 123 -30.35 46.81 36.82
N PRO A 124 -30.16 45.88 37.76
CA PRO A 124 -28.89 45.77 38.47
C PRO A 124 -27.78 45.33 37.51
N THR A 125 -26.60 45.91 37.68
CA THR A 125 -25.37 45.42 37.06
C THR A 125 -24.83 44.30 37.94
N ILE A 126 -24.64 43.12 37.37
CA ILE A 126 -24.08 41.96 38.04
C ILE A 126 -22.70 41.68 37.45
N ASN A 127 -21.71 41.51 38.30
CA ASN A 127 -20.43 40.91 37.94
C ASN A 127 -20.47 39.44 38.34
N GLN A 128 -19.82 38.59 37.55
CA GLN A 128 -19.61 37.19 37.87
C GLN A 128 -18.18 36.82 37.50
N PHE A 129 -17.47 36.27 38.45
CA PHE A 129 -16.13 35.72 38.28
C PHE A 129 -16.18 34.27 38.75
N ASP A 130 -15.73 33.36 37.92
CA ASP A 130 -15.66 31.97 38.28
C ASP A 130 -14.38 31.31 37.71
N VAL A 131 -13.83 30.40 38.50
CA VAL A 131 -12.72 29.53 38.15
C VAL A 131 -13.11 28.13 38.56
N SER A 132 -13.14 27.21 37.60
CA SER A 132 -13.59 25.85 37.89
C SER A 132 -12.82 24.81 37.09
N VAL A 133 -12.75 23.59 37.63
CA VAL A 133 -12.37 22.36 36.98
C VAL A 133 -13.61 21.52 36.79
N SER A 134 -13.85 21.06 35.58
CA SER A 134 -14.98 20.20 35.25
C SER A 134 -14.49 18.85 34.73
N ALA A 135 -15.23 17.79 35.00
CA ALA A 135 -15.06 16.47 34.46
C ALA A 135 -16.36 16.02 33.79
N ALA A 136 -16.27 15.44 32.61
CA ALA A 136 -17.41 14.86 31.90
C ALA A 136 -17.03 13.49 31.37
N TRP A 137 -17.90 12.49 31.56
CA TRP A 137 -17.67 11.13 31.09
C TRP A 137 -18.96 10.47 30.63
N GLU A 138 -18.96 9.87 29.44
CA GLU A 138 -20.05 9.05 28.93
C GLU A 138 -19.74 7.58 29.25
N ILE A 139 -20.66 6.92 29.99
CA ILE A 139 -20.50 5.50 30.33
C ILE A 139 -20.89 4.67 29.11
N ASP A 140 -19.96 3.83 28.61
CA ASP A 140 -20.18 2.99 27.44
C ASP A 140 -20.92 1.68 27.78
N LEU A 141 -22.20 1.81 28.14
CA LEU A 141 -23.03 0.65 28.49
C LEU A 141 -23.40 -0.19 27.25
N TRP A 142 -23.63 0.48 26.12
CA TRP A 142 -24.12 -0.13 24.88
C TRP A 142 -23.04 -0.42 23.85
N GLY A 143 -21.79 -0.15 24.18
CA GLY A 143 -20.65 -0.40 23.30
C GLY A 143 -20.46 0.62 22.19
N LYS A 144 -21.01 1.83 22.29
CA LYS A 144 -20.82 2.90 21.32
C LYS A 144 -19.34 3.27 21.18
N VAL A 145 -18.67 3.51 22.33
CA VAL A 145 -17.25 3.87 22.38
C VAL A 145 -16.38 2.66 22.01
N ARG A 146 -16.71 1.46 22.47
CA ARG A 146 -16.03 0.23 22.07
C ARG A 146 -16.07 0.03 20.55
N ARG A 147 -17.24 0.12 19.92
CA ARG A 147 -17.39 -0.02 18.47
C ARG A 147 -16.70 1.10 17.68
N ALA A 148 -16.69 2.34 18.20
CA ALA A 148 -15.94 3.44 17.60
C ALA A 148 -14.42 3.20 17.65
N THR A 149 -13.93 2.68 18.77
CA THR A 149 -12.51 2.33 18.96
C THR A 149 -12.11 1.12 18.11
N GLU A 150 -12.97 0.09 18.00
CA GLU A 150 -12.81 -1.04 17.09
C GLU A 150 -12.70 -0.57 15.64
N ALA A 151 -13.57 0.34 15.20
CA ALA A 151 -13.51 0.92 13.87
C ALA A 151 -12.20 1.68 13.63
N ALA A 152 -11.79 2.52 14.59
CA ALA A 152 -10.55 3.28 14.49
C ALA A 152 -9.29 2.39 14.49
N ARG A 153 -9.30 1.27 15.23
CA ARG A 153 -8.24 0.26 15.21
C ARG A 153 -8.15 -0.42 13.85
N ALA A 154 -9.28 -0.82 13.28
CA ALA A 154 -9.32 -1.42 11.95
C ALA A 154 -8.86 -0.43 10.86
N ASP A 155 -9.22 0.85 10.96
CA ASP A 155 -8.69 1.89 10.07
C ASP A 155 -7.17 2.02 10.17
N LEU A 156 -6.59 1.93 11.38
CA LEU A 156 -5.14 1.95 11.60
C LEU A 156 -4.45 0.73 10.96
N LEU A 157 -4.99 -0.48 11.17
CA LEU A 157 -4.48 -1.71 10.56
C LEU A 157 -4.58 -1.64 9.03
N GLY A 158 -5.70 -1.13 8.50
CA GLY A 158 -5.86 -0.89 7.06
C GLY A 158 -4.85 0.11 6.49
N ALA A 159 -4.48 1.15 7.24
CA ALA A 159 -3.43 2.09 6.84
C ALA A 159 -2.04 1.45 6.81
N GLU A 160 -1.75 0.53 7.74
CA GLU A 160 -0.49 -0.23 7.76
C GLU A 160 -0.39 -1.17 6.55
N GLU A 161 -1.46 -1.88 6.20
CA GLU A 161 -1.49 -2.71 4.99
C GLU A 161 -1.39 -1.86 3.71
N ALA A 162 -2.01 -0.67 3.69
CA ALA A 162 -1.84 0.28 2.58
C ALA A 162 -0.39 0.72 2.42
N ARG A 163 0.35 0.96 3.52
CA ARG A 163 1.77 1.26 3.49
C ARG A 163 2.58 0.12 2.87
N ARG A 164 2.28 -1.13 3.22
CA ARG A 164 2.91 -2.32 2.62
C ARG A 164 2.63 -2.42 1.13
N ALA A 165 1.39 -2.21 0.71
CA ALA A 165 1.01 -2.20 -0.71
C ALA A 165 1.75 -1.12 -1.52
N VAL A 166 1.91 0.09 -0.97
CA VAL A 166 2.72 1.16 -1.57
C VAL A 166 4.19 0.73 -1.70
N THR A 167 4.76 0.11 -0.67
CA THR A 167 6.14 -0.38 -0.68
C THR A 167 6.36 -1.40 -1.81
N VAL A 168 5.50 -2.41 -1.94
CA VAL A 168 5.55 -3.40 -3.05
C VAL A 168 5.48 -2.70 -4.40
N SER A 169 4.60 -1.72 -4.54
CA SER A 169 4.42 -0.98 -5.80
C SER A 169 5.65 -0.16 -6.16
N VAL A 170 6.25 0.55 -5.20
CA VAL A 170 7.45 1.38 -5.42
C VAL A 170 8.65 0.51 -5.80
N VAL A 171 8.88 -0.60 -5.10
CA VAL A 171 9.94 -1.56 -5.46
C VAL A 171 9.77 -2.04 -6.89
N GLY A 172 8.56 -2.50 -7.24
CA GLY A 172 8.27 -2.96 -8.60
C GLY A 172 8.54 -1.88 -9.65
N LEU A 173 8.08 -0.64 -9.42
CA LEU A 173 8.30 0.49 -10.33
C LEU A 173 9.79 0.84 -10.50
N VAL A 174 10.60 0.75 -9.44
CA VAL A 174 12.06 0.99 -9.52
C VAL A 174 12.72 -0.08 -10.39
N VAL A 175 12.41 -1.36 -10.16
CA VAL A 175 12.97 -2.47 -10.95
C VAL A 175 12.54 -2.36 -12.41
N ASP A 176 11.25 -2.15 -12.69
CA ASP A 176 10.73 -1.98 -14.06
C ASP A 176 11.40 -0.81 -14.77
N SER A 177 11.54 0.33 -14.08
CA SER A 177 12.18 1.53 -14.63
C SER A 177 13.65 1.33 -14.92
N TYR A 178 14.37 0.61 -14.06
CA TYR A 178 15.79 0.32 -14.27
C TYR A 178 16.00 -0.68 -15.42
N VAL A 179 15.20 -1.74 -15.50
CA VAL A 179 15.24 -2.71 -16.62
C VAL A 179 14.94 -2.01 -17.94
N GLN A 180 13.94 -1.13 -17.98
CA GLN A 180 13.63 -0.32 -19.17
C GLN A 180 14.80 0.59 -19.57
N LEU A 181 15.49 1.18 -18.60
CA LEU A 181 16.67 2.01 -18.83
C LEU A 181 17.80 1.21 -19.48
N LEU A 182 18.06 -0.01 -19.00
CA LEU A 182 19.06 -0.90 -19.60
C LEU A 182 18.69 -1.34 -21.03
N ALA A 183 17.39 -1.53 -21.30
CA ALA A 183 16.91 -1.82 -22.66
C ALA A 183 17.14 -0.65 -23.62
N LEU A 184 16.88 0.59 -23.17
CA LEU A 184 17.15 1.80 -23.95
C LEU A 184 18.66 1.98 -24.22
N ASP A 185 19.51 1.70 -23.23
CA ASP A 185 20.97 1.71 -23.42
C ASP A 185 21.42 0.69 -24.46
N LYS A 186 20.83 -0.54 -24.45
CA LYS A 186 21.08 -1.57 -25.47
C LYS A 186 20.62 -1.14 -26.86
N GLN A 187 19.42 -0.54 -26.95
CA GLN A 187 18.92 0.00 -28.23
C GLN A 187 19.82 1.11 -28.75
N LEU A 188 20.32 1.99 -27.89
CA LEU A 188 21.25 3.05 -28.27
C LEU A 188 22.59 2.49 -28.78
N ASP A 189 23.12 1.44 -28.13
CA ASP A 189 24.32 0.76 -28.56
C ASP A 189 24.13 0.14 -29.96
N VAL A 190 23.01 -0.55 -30.21
CA VAL A 190 22.61 -1.07 -31.51
C VAL A 190 22.55 0.05 -32.55
N ALA A 191 21.88 1.16 -32.25
CA ALA A 191 21.74 2.28 -33.17
C ALA A 191 23.10 2.93 -33.53
N LYS A 192 23.99 3.12 -32.54
CA LYS A 192 25.34 3.67 -32.75
C LYS A 192 26.23 2.75 -33.60
N ARG A 193 26.18 1.44 -33.33
CA ARG A 193 26.92 0.46 -34.14
C ARG A 193 26.42 0.43 -35.59
N THR A 194 25.10 0.40 -35.78
CA THR A 194 24.47 0.44 -37.09
C THR A 194 24.81 1.70 -37.86
N LEU A 195 24.75 2.88 -37.19
CA LEU A 195 25.14 4.16 -37.78
C LEU A 195 26.59 4.13 -38.27
N ALA A 196 27.52 3.65 -37.45
CA ALA A 196 28.93 3.54 -37.83
C ALA A 196 29.17 2.59 -39.01
N SER A 197 28.40 1.50 -39.11
CA SER A 197 28.43 0.61 -40.27
C SER A 197 27.92 1.29 -41.55
N ARG A 198 26.75 1.96 -41.45
CA ARG A 198 26.13 2.67 -42.58
C ARG A 198 26.97 3.85 -43.08
N GLU A 199 27.63 4.57 -42.15
CA GLU A 199 28.58 5.65 -42.52
C GLU A 199 29.76 5.13 -43.35
N LYS A 200 30.35 3.99 -42.97
CA LYS A 200 31.41 3.37 -43.73
C LYS A 200 30.94 2.95 -45.12
N SER A 201 29.74 2.37 -45.23
CA SER A 201 29.13 2.00 -46.49
C SER A 201 28.90 3.23 -47.39
N LEU A 202 28.28 4.30 -46.83
CA LEU A 202 28.03 5.55 -47.55
C LEU A 202 29.32 6.16 -48.11
N ASN A 203 30.35 6.27 -47.28
CA ASN A 203 31.67 6.80 -47.73
C ASN A 203 32.28 5.97 -48.84
N LEU A 204 32.21 4.63 -48.78
CA LEU A 204 32.70 3.75 -49.81
C LEU A 204 31.95 3.96 -51.14
N PHE A 205 30.62 4.05 -51.09
CA PHE A 205 29.79 4.23 -52.28
C PHE A 205 29.96 5.61 -52.90
N GLN A 206 30.14 6.67 -52.11
CA GLN A 206 30.50 8.01 -52.62
C GLN A 206 31.83 8.01 -53.38
N GLN A 207 32.85 7.29 -52.86
CA GLN A 207 34.14 7.15 -53.55
C GLN A 207 34.00 6.37 -54.85
N ARG A 208 33.16 5.35 -54.93
CA ARG A 208 32.91 4.57 -56.18
C ARG A 208 32.11 5.40 -57.18
N SER A 209 31.14 6.17 -56.76
CA SER A 209 30.34 7.06 -57.60
C SER A 209 31.21 8.10 -58.29
N SER A 210 32.20 8.68 -57.59
CA SER A 210 33.15 9.63 -58.20
C SER A 210 33.99 9.01 -59.36
N LYS A 211 34.02 7.68 -59.46
CA LYS A 211 34.67 6.91 -60.53
C LYS A 211 33.68 6.41 -61.57
N GLY A 212 32.38 6.66 -61.41
CA GLY A 212 31.35 6.21 -62.33
C GLY A 212 30.85 4.76 -62.12
N ASP A 213 31.26 4.08 -61.04
CA ASP A 213 30.97 2.66 -60.78
C ASP A 213 29.63 2.42 -60.09
N VAL A 214 28.93 3.48 -59.60
CA VAL A 214 27.71 3.38 -58.79
C VAL A 214 26.71 4.44 -59.23
N SER A 215 25.43 4.05 -59.31
CA SER A 215 24.33 4.95 -59.71
C SER A 215 23.93 5.93 -58.58
N GLU A 216 23.37 7.08 -58.95
CA GLU A 216 22.79 8.04 -57.98
C GLU A 216 21.65 7.42 -57.15
N LEU A 217 20.90 6.46 -57.73
CA LEU A 217 19.85 5.73 -57.03
C LEU A 217 20.40 4.93 -55.83
N GLU A 218 21.51 4.22 -56.02
CA GLU A 218 22.16 3.42 -54.96
C GLU A 218 22.67 4.33 -53.84
N ILE A 219 23.25 5.50 -54.18
CA ILE A 219 23.68 6.47 -53.18
C ILE A 219 22.52 6.98 -52.38
N ALA A 220 21.41 7.39 -53.01
CA ALA A 220 20.21 7.87 -52.33
C ALA A 220 19.60 6.80 -51.41
N GLN A 221 19.64 5.52 -51.80
CA GLN A 221 19.17 4.42 -50.94
C GLN A 221 20.06 4.25 -49.70
N ILE A 222 21.38 4.27 -49.84
CA ILE A 222 22.33 4.16 -48.70
C ILE A 222 22.24 5.36 -47.80
N GLU A 223 22.16 6.56 -48.37
CA GLU A 223 22.01 7.81 -47.63
C GLU A 223 20.70 7.82 -46.80
N SER A 224 19.61 7.36 -47.37
CA SER A 224 18.35 7.17 -46.66
C SER A 224 18.53 6.27 -45.43
N GLN A 225 19.21 5.13 -45.56
CA GLN A 225 19.46 4.22 -44.44
C GLN A 225 20.39 4.82 -43.37
N TYR A 226 21.38 5.60 -43.79
CA TYR A 226 22.23 6.36 -42.85
C TYR A 226 21.38 7.32 -41.98
N TRP A 227 20.52 8.11 -42.63
CA TRP A 227 19.70 9.08 -41.92
C TRP A 227 18.65 8.41 -41.01
N ILE A 228 18.13 7.22 -41.38
CA ILE A 228 17.25 6.42 -40.52
C ILE A 228 17.98 6.04 -39.21
N ALA A 229 19.19 5.50 -39.30
CA ALA A 229 19.95 5.14 -38.09
C ALA A 229 20.31 6.39 -37.27
N ARG A 230 20.73 7.48 -37.94
CA ARG A 230 21.10 8.73 -37.27
C ARG A 230 19.94 9.38 -36.53
N SER A 231 18.72 9.32 -37.08
CA SER A 231 17.52 9.91 -36.44
C SER A 231 17.07 9.13 -35.21
N ARG A 232 17.41 7.83 -35.10
CA ARG A 232 17.07 7.01 -33.91
C ARG A 232 17.88 7.41 -32.67
N ILE A 233 19.13 7.84 -32.85
CA ILE A 233 20.03 8.17 -31.72
C ILE A 233 19.47 9.27 -30.83
N PRO A 234 19.13 10.48 -31.31
CA PRO A 234 18.60 11.54 -30.44
C PRO A 234 17.24 11.18 -29.82
N ALA A 235 16.45 10.33 -30.48
CA ALA A 235 15.20 9.84 -29.92
C ALA A 235 15.45 8.91 -28.72
N LEU A 236 16.42 7.99 -28.82
CA LEU A 236 16.81 7.09 -27.73
C LEU A 236 17.50 7.85 -26.60
N GLU A 237 18.40 8.78 -26.89
CA GLU A 237 19.06 9.62 -25.88
C GLU A 237 18.04 10.44 -25.08
N ARG A 238 17.02 10.99 -25.73
CA ARG A 238 15.90 11.67 -25.05
C ARG A 238 15.13 10.69 -24.17
N ALA A 239 14.80 9.48 -24.65
CA ALA A 239 14.09 8.46 -23.89
C ALA A 239 14.88 8.03 -22.65
N ILE A 240 16.20 7.88 -22.75
CA ILE A 240 17.10 7.58 -21.64
C ILE A 240 17.01 8.67 -20.57
N VAL A 241 17.14 9.95 -20.96
CA VAL A 241 17.03 11.05 -19.99
C VAL A 241 15.67 11.09 -19.30
N PHE A 242 14.59 10.84 -20.03
CA PHE A 242 13.25 10.80 -19.43
C PHE A 242 13.12 9.62 -18.45
N GLN A 243 13.69 8.46 -18.78
CA GLN A 243 13.69 7.30 -17.90
C GLN A 243 14.56 7.52 -16.65
N GLU A 244 15.72 8.17 -16.79
CA GLU A 244 16.56 8.56 -15.65
C GLU A 244 15.83 9.53 -14.73
N ASN A 245 15.13 10.52 -15.29
CA ASN A 245 14.35 11.48 -14.50
C ASN A 245 13.21 10.80 -13.75
N ALA A 246 12.47 9.90 -14.40
CA ALA A 246 11.41 9.11 -13.76
C ALA A 246 11.97 8.26 -12.60
N LEU A 247 13.10 7.60 -12.82
CA LEU A 247 13.76 6.82 -11.79
C LEU A 247 14.26 7.69 -10.62
N ASN A 248 14.82 8.89 -10.89
CA ASN A 248 15.22 9.81 -9.84
C ASN A 248 14.05 10.26 -8.96
N VAL A 249 12.86 10.47 -9.54
CA VAL A 249 11.64 10.77 -8.77
C VAL A 249 11.28 9.60 -7.83
N LEU A 250 11.35 8.35 -8.34
CA LEU A 250 11.14 7.16 -7.51
C LEU A 250 12.17 7.02 -6.39
N LEU A 251 13.40 7.51 -6.62
CA LEU A 251 14.47 7.53 -5.61
C LEU A 251 14.37 8.73 -4.64
N GLY A 252 13.34 9.57 -4.77
CA GLY A 252 13.14 10.75 -3.92
C GLY A 252 14.21 11.83 -4.08
N ARG A 253 14.83 11.96 -5.26
CA ARG A 253 15.90 12.92 -5.53
C ARG A 253 15.68 13.71 -6.82
N ASN A 254 16.41 14.82 -6.97
CA ASN A 254 16.36 15.64 -8.18
C ASN A 254 16.95 14.92 -9.40
N PRO A 255 16.57 15.32 -10.64
CA PRO A 255 17.11 14.78 -11.88
C PRO A 255 18.64 14.72 -11.91
N GLY A 256 19.18 13.61 -12.39
CA GLY A 256 20.61 13.38 -12.52
C GLY A 256 20.89 12.03 -13.18
N PRO A 257 22.15 11.71 -13.51
CA PRO A 257 22.50 10.44 -14.11
C PRO A 257 22.27 9.28 -13.15
N ILE A 258 21.75 8.17 -13.68
CA ILE A 258 21.59 6.90 -12.96
C ILE A 258 22.79 6.00 -13.29
N PRO A 259 23.48 5.44 -12.28
CA PRO A 259 24.55 4.46 -12.53
C PRO A 259 23.97 3.18 -13.17
N ARG A 260 24.78 2.50 -14.00
CA ARG A 260 24.49 1.19 -14.57
C ARG A 260 25.43 0.15 -13.94
N GLY A 261 24.85 -0.97 -13.51
CA GLY A 261 25.63 -2.08 -12.97
C GLY A 261 25.95 -3.08 -14.05
N MET A 262 24.94 -3.74 -14.58
CA MET A 262 25.06 -4.74 -15.63
C MET A 262 24.39 -4.29 -16.92
N VAL A 263 24.79 -4.91 -18.05
CA VAL A 263 24.02 -4.82 -19.29
C VAL A 263 22.83 -5.76 -19.21
N ILE A 264 21.74 -5.44 -19.92
CA ILE A 264 20.50 -6.21 -19.87
C ILE A 264 20.69 -7.71 -20.18
N ASP A 265 21.61 -8.04 -21.07
CA ASP A 265 21.95 -9.42 -21.46
C ASP A 265 22.55 -10.25 -20.31
N SER A 266 23.06 -9.61 -19.27
CA SER A 266 23.75 -10.26 -18.13
C SER A 266 22.88 -10.38 -16.88
N LEU A 267 21.70 -9.73 -16.88
CA LEU A 267 20.75 -9.87 -15.77
C LEU A 267 20.26 -11.32 -15.66
N ARG A 268 20.20 -11.81 -14.44
CA ARG A 268 19.66 -13.13 -14.14
C ARG A 268 18.14 -13.06 -14.01
N MET A 269 17.48 -14.19 -14.24
CA MET A 269 16.05 -14.32 -13.98
C MET A 269 15.87 -14.80 -12.53
N PRO A 270 15.22 -14.01 -11.65
CA PRO A 270 14.88 -14.46 -10.30
C PRO A 270 14.00 -15.71 -10.34
N ARG A 271 14.10 -16.54 -9.30
CA ARG A 271 13.24 -17.72 -9.13
C ARG A 271 11.88 -17.28 -8.63
N ILE A 272 10.82 -17.92 -9.12
CA ILE A 272 9.44 -17.59 -8.78
C ILE A 272 8.91 -18.68 -7.86
N PRO A 273 8.43 -18.34 -6.64
CA PRO A 273 7.84 -19.31 -5.74
C PRO A 273 6.51 -19.85 -6.27
N GLU A 274 6.26 -21.13 -6.04
CA GLU A 274 4.98 -21.77 -6.31
C GLU A 274 4.05 -21.53 -5.12
N ASN A 275 3.18 -20.52 -5.22
CA ASN A 275 2.20 -20.20 -4.19
C ASN A 275 0.82 -20.75 -4.57
N LEU A 276 0.09 -21.24 -3.56
CA LEU A 276 -1.32 -21.62 -3.72
C LEU A 276 -2.21 -20.37 -3.80
N PRO A 277 -3.30 -20.42 -4.58
CA PRO A 277 -4.24 -19.28 -4.65
C PRO A 277 -4.81 -18.86 -3.29
N SER A 278 -5.06 -19.81 -2.38
CA SER A 278 -5.57 -19.53 -1.04
C SER A 278 -4.65 -18.64 -0.20
N ASP A 279 -3.33 -18.79 -0.36
CA ASP A 279 -2.34 -18.08 0.44
C ASP A 279 -2.33 -16.57 0.15
N LEU A 280 -2.75 -16.18 -1.06
CA LEU A 280 -2.80 -14.77 -1.46
C LEU A 280 -3.78 -13.94 -0.62
N LEU A 281 -4.87 -14.55 -0.14
CA LEU A 281 -5.84 -13.85 0.71
C LEU A 281 -5.24 -13.41 2.05
N GLU A 282 -4.18 -14.09 2.50
CA GLU A 282 -3.49 -13.79 3.74
C GLU A 282 -2.18 -13.03 3.53
N GLN A 283 -1.59 -13.12 2.34
CA GLN A 283 -0.29 -12.53 2.04
C GLN A 283 -0.39 -11.16 1.36
N ARG A 284 -1.41 -10.91 0.54
CA ARG A 284 -1.53 -9.65 -0.22
C ARG A 284 -1.98 -8.48 0.67
N PRO A 285 -1.17 -7.42 0.76
CA PRO A 285 -1.50 -6.25 1.59
C PRO A 285 -2.77 -5.50 1.14
N ASP A 286 -3.07 -5.48 -0.17
CA ASP A 286 -4.27 -4.82 -0.71
C ASP A 286 -5.57 -5.55 -0.32
N VAL A 287 -5.56 -6.89 -0.26
CA VAL A 287 -6.68 -7.70 0.21
C VAL A 287 -6.89 -7.48 1.71
N ARG A 288 -5.81 -7.51 2.50
CA ARG A 288 -5.84 -7.27 3.94
C ARG A 288 -6.31 -5.85 4.27
N GLN A 289 -5.86 -4.85 3.52
CA GLN A 289 -6.36 -3.48 3.64
C GLN A 289 -7.88 -3.41 3.42
N ALA A 290 -8.39 -4.05 2.36
CA ALA A 290 -9.82 -4.07 2.07
C ALA A 290 -10.63 -4.80 3.15
N GLU A 291 -10.08 -5.87 3.75
CA GLU A 291 -10.70 -6.58 4.87
C GLU A 291 -10.78 -5.69 6.12
N GLU A 292 -9.71 -4.98 6.48
CA GLU A 292 -9.71 -4.08 7.64
C GLU A 292 -10.69 -2.90 7.45
N GLN A 293 -10.83 -2.38 6.23
CA GLN A 293 -11.85 -1.38 5.90
C GLN A 293 -13.27 -1.94 6.09
N LEU A 294 -13.51 -3.22 5.75
CA LEU A 294 -14.78 -3.89 5.96
C LEU A 294 -15.06 -4.07 7.46
N ARG A 295 -14.06 -4.44 8.26
CA ARG A 295 -14.18 -4.51 9.73
C ARG A 295 -14.56 -3.16 10.33
N ALA A 296 -13.88 -2.10 9.90
CA ALA A 296 -14.19 -0.74 10.35
C ALA A 296 -15.63 -0.34 10.03
N ALA A 297 -16.10 -0.61 8.81
CA ALA A 297 -17.47 -0.32 8.39
C ALA A 297 -18.51 -1.13 9.18
N ASN A 298 -18.21 -2.41 9.46
CA ASN A 298 -19.07 -3.25 10.28
C ASN A 298 -19.20 -2.70 11.73
N ALA A 299 -18.10 -2.31 12.34
CA ALA A 299 -18.10 -1.71 13.68
C ALA A 299 -18.90 -0.41 13.72
N ARG A 300 -18.83 0.43 12.67
CA ARG A 300 -19.60 1.69 12.56
C ARG A 300 -21.12 1.47 12.52
N ILE A 301 -21.61 0.30 12.08
CA ILE A 301 -23.04 -0.06 12.21
C ILE A 301 -23.41 -0.13 13.69
N GLY A 302 -22.54 -0.71 14.52
CA GLY A 302 -22.73 -0.77 15.97
C GLY A 302 -22.80 0.62 16.61
N VAL A 303 -21.92 1.54 16.22
CA VAL A 303 -21.95 2.95 16.66
C VAL A 303 -23.28 3.61 16.32
N ALA A 304 -23.78 3.41 15.08
CA ALA A 304 -25.07 3.97 14.64
C ALA A 304 -26.24 3.35 15.43
N LYS A 305 -26.25 2.02 15.61
CA LYS A 305 -27.30 1.31 16.37
C LYS A 305 -27.31 1.69 17.84
N ALA A 306 -26.17 1.98 18.43
CA ALA A 306 -26.08 2.41 19.83
C ALA A 306 -26.86 3.72 20.11
N GLN A 307 -27.12 4.53 19.10
CA GLN A 307 -27.90 5.77 19.23
C GLN A 307 -29.41 5.54 19.50
N TYR A 308 -29.92 4.32 19.33
CA TYR A 308 -31.28 3.97 19.76
C TYR A 308 -31.42 3.85 21.28
N PHE A 309 -30.33 3.73 22.01
CA PHE A 309 -30.30 3.47 23.43
C PHE A 309 -29.99 4.73 24.22
N PRO A 310 -30.33 4.75 25.56
CA PRO A 310 -30.04 5.89 26.40
C PRO A 310 -28.54 6.16 26.52
N SER A 311 -28.10 7.40 26.35
CA SER A 311 -26.75 7.82 26.74
C SER A 311 -26.75 8.15 28.26
N ILE A 312 -25.73 7.68 28.95
CA ILE A 312 -25.52 7.91 30.38
C ILE A 312 -24.23 8.71 30.52
N SER A 313 -24.36 9.93 31.06
CA SER A 313 -23.21 10.79 31.29
C SER A 313 -23.09 11.19 32.77
N LEU A 314 -21.86 11.21 33.26
CA LEU A 314 -21.48 11.72 34.56
C LEU A 314 -20.75 13.04 34.36
N THR A 315 -21.11 14.02 35.22
CA THR A 315 -20.46 15.33 35.23
C THR A 315 -20.05 15.71 36.65
N GLY A 316 -18.91 16.36 36.76
CA GLY A 316 -18.42 16.90 38.01
C GLY A 316 -17.88 18.31 37.78
N LEU A 317 -18.08 19.19 38.75
CA LEU A 317 -17.51 20.53 38.76
C LEU A 317 -17.02 20.84 40.16
N PHE A 318 -15.83 21.40 40.27
CA PHE A 318 -15.28 21.95 41.51
C PHE A 318 -14.58 23.26 41.21
N GLY A 319 -14.86 24.30 42.01
CA GLY A 319 -14.28 25.61 41.73
C GLY A 319 -14.70 26.68 42.73
N THR A 320 -14.55 27.92 42.29
CA THR A 320 -14.96 29.10 43.04
C THR A 320 -15.75 30.03 42.15
N ALA A 321 -16.81 30.68 42.69
CA ALA A 321 -17.60 31.67 42.00
C ALA A 321 -17.94 32.85 42.93
N SER A 322 -17.81 34.06 42.45
CA SER A 322 -18.08 35.28 43.26
C SER A 322 -18.51 36.44 42.35
N SER A 323 -19.34 37.33 42.92
CA SER A 323 -19.66 38.62 42.29
C SER A 323 -18.58 39.70 42.51
N ASP A 324 -17.60 39.41 43.37
CA ASP A 324 -16.48 40.30 43.68
C ASP A 324 -15.16 39.56 43.46
N LEU A 325 -14.31 40.11 42.61
CA LEU A 325 -13.02 39.49 42.26
C LEU A 325 -12.13 39.32 43.51
N SER A 326 -12.20 40.24 44.46
CA SER A 326 -11.43 40.17 45.72
C SER A 326 -11.82 39.00 46.63
N LYS A 327 -13.02 38.45 46.44
CA LYS A 327 -13.59 37.35 47.24
C LYS A 327 -13.55 36.01 46.51
N LEU A 328 -13.08 35.96 45.28
CA LEU A 328 -13.11 34.74 44.43
C LEU A 328 -12.44 33.55 45.10
N PHE A 329 -11.36 33.74 45.82
CA PHE A 329 -10.60 32.66 46.45
C PHE A 329 -10.85 32.54 47.96
N THR A 330 -11.98 33.08 48.44
CA THR A 330 -12.39 32.87 49.83
C THR A 330 -13.12 31.54 50.00
N PRO A 331 -13.11 30.93 51.21
CA PRO A 331 -13.84 29.67 51.47
C PRO A 331 -15.34 29.74 51.14
N SER A 332 -15.95 30.91 51.26
CA SER A 332 -17.37 31.14 50.98
C SER A 332 -17.71 31.19 49.48
N ALA A 333 -16.70 31.31 48.58
CA ALA A 333 -16.88 31.29 47.16
C ALA A 333 -16.79 29.89 46.56
N GLN A 334 -16.42 28.86 47.32
CA GLN A 334 -16.27 27.49 46.86
C GLN A 334 -17.60 26.91 46.39
N ILE A 335 -17.58 26.32 45.21
CA ILE A 335 -18.72 25.63 44.62
C ILE A 335 -18.32 24.24 44.17
N TRP A 336 -19.23 23.30 44.24
CA TRP A 336 -19.07 21.99 43.64
C TRP A 336 -20.42 21.42 43.19
N ASN A 337 -20.38 20.60 42.15
CA ASN A 337 -21.55 19.88 41.67
C ASN A 337 -21.11 18.50 41.16
N ILE A 338 -21.85 17.45 41.47
CA ILE A 338 -21.73 16.13 40.90
C ILE A 338 -23.11 15.73 40.41
N GLY A 339 -23.22 15.37 39.14
CA GLY A 339 -24.47 15.02 38.51
C GLY A 339 -24.32 13.82 37.56
N GLY A 340 -25.40 13.10 37.38
CA GLY A 340 -25.56 12.10 36.35
C GLY A 340 -26.79 12.40 35.51
N SER A 341 -26.72 12.21 34.21
CA SER A 341 -27.87 12.38 33.34
C SER A 341 -28.06 11.15 32.45
N ILE A 342 -29.31 10.81 32.19
CA ILE A 342 -29.73 9.77 31.25
C ILE A 342 -30.59 10.46 30.20
N LEU A 343 -30.15 10.37 28.94
CA LEU A 343 -30.87 10.95 27.81
C LEU A 343 -31.28 9.84 26.83
N GLN A 344 -32.59 9.58 26.73
CA GLN A 344 -33.18 8.63 25.77
C GLN A 344 -33.88 9.40 24.66
N PRO A 345 -33.46 9.27 23.41
CA PRO A 345 -34.22 9.78 22.28
C PRO A 345 -35.55 9.01 22.15
N ILE A 346 -36.69 9.73 22.20
CA ILE A 346 -38.01 9.11 22.05
C ILE A 346 -38.48 9.24 20.59
N PHE A 347 -38.31 10.42 20.00
CA PHE A 347 -38.73 10.65 18.65
C PHE A 347 -37.80 11.64 17.93
N ARG A 348 -37.16 11.18 16.84
CA ARG A 348 -36.23 11.97 16.01
C ARG A 348 -36.56 11.93 14.51
N TRP A 349 -37.84 11.77 14.16
CA TRP A 349 -38.32 11.86 12.79
C TRP A 349 -37.54 11.03 11.76
N GLY A 350 -37.05 9.86 12.14
CA GLY A 350 -36.30 8.96 11.26
C GLY A 350 -34.78 9.23 11.21
N GLU A 351 -34.23 10.18 11.97
CA GLU A 351 -32.80 10.49 11.97
C GLU A 351 -31.93 9.26 12.28
N ILE A 352 -32.19 8.55 13.39
CA ILE A 352 -31.40 7.40 13.81
C ILE A 352 -31.55 6.23 12.82
N SER A 353 -32.78 5.95 12.36
CA SER A 353 -32.99 4.90 11.35
C SER A 353 -32.30 5.22 10.02
N GLY A 354 -32.28 6.50 9.62
CA GLY A 354 -31.52 6.96 8.47
C GLY A 354 -30.02 6.76 8.61
N GLN A 355 -29.46 7.09 9.78
CA GLN A 355 -28.02 6.88 10.07
C GLN A 355 -27.65 5.40 10.08
N VAL A 356 -28.47 4.52 10.66
CA VAL A 356 -28.27 3.07 10.63
C VAL A 356 -28.32 2.55 9.19
N SER A 357 -29.35 2.94 8.42
CA SER A 357 -29.48 2.54 7.02
C SER A 357 -28.29 3.01 6.17
N ALA A 358 -27.78 4.23 6.43
CA ALA A 358 -26.60 4.75 5.77
C ALA A 358 -25.33 3.93 6.13
N ALA A 359 -25.12 3.62 7.40
CA ALA A 359 -24.00 2.80 7.84
C ALA A 359 -24.04 1.37 7.24
N GLU A 360 -25.21 0.75 7.20
CA GLU A 360 -25.42 -0.55 6.57
C GLU A 360 -25.20 -0.49 5.04
N ALA A 361 -25.57 0.62 4.39
CA ALA A 361 -25.30 0.80 2.96
C ALA A 361 -23.80 0.98 2.67
N VAL A 362 -23.07 1.72 3.51
CA VAL A 362 -21.62 1.87 3.42
C VAL A 362 -20.93 0.51 3.62
N GLN A 363 -21.34 -0.28 4.61
CA GLN A 363 -20.80 -1.63 4.81
C GLN A 363 -21.01 -2.51 3.58
N ARG A 364 -22.21 -2.49 2.95
CA ARG A 364 -22.45 -3.23 1.70
C ARG A 364 -21.59 -2.75 0.53
N GLN A 365 -21.32 -1.44 0.44
CA GLN A 365 -20.43 -0.89 -0.57
C GLN A 365 -19.00 -1.41 -0.37
N ILE A 366 -18.46 -1.33 0.84
CA ILE A 366 -17.11 -1.78 1.18
C ILE A 366 -16.98 -3.30 1.04
N LEU A 367 -18.05 -4.06 1.31
CA LEU A 367 -18.08 -5.50 1.03
C LEU A 367 -17.84 -5.79 -0.46
N GLN A 368 -18.45 -5.01 -1.38
CA GLN A 368 -18.22 -5.21 -2.81
C GLN A 368 -16.78 -4.78 -3.21
N GLU A 369 -16.21 -3.79 -2.56
CA GLU A 369 -14.80 -3.41 -2.75
C GLU A 369 -13.85 -4.52 -2.30
N TYR A 370 -14.12 -5.16 -1.16
CA TYR A 370 -13.39 -6.35 -0.69
C TYR A 370 -13.49 -7.51 -1.68
N VAL A 371 -14.71 -7.86 -2.13
CA VAL A 371 -14.92 -8.94 -3.12
C VAL A 371 -14.14 -8.65 -4.41
N ARG A 372 -14.16 -7.41 -4.89
CA ARG A 372 -13.38 -6.99 -6.06
C ARG A 372 -11.89 -7.12 -5.83
N SER A 373 -11.38 -6.74 -4.64
CA SER A 373 -9.96 -6.91 -4.29
C SER A 373 -9.54 -8.38 -4.32
N VAL A 374 -10.38 -9.28 -3.79
CA VAL A 374 -10.17 -10.74 -3.85
C VAL A 374 -10.17 -11.25 -5.29
N GLN A 375 -11.12 -10.80 -6.13
CA GLN A 375 -11.15 -11.19 -7.55
C GLN A 375 -9.89 -10.75 -8.30
N ASN A 376 -9.42 -9.52 -8.06
CA ASN A 376 -8.17 -9.04 -8.63
C ASN A 376 -6.97 -9.84 -8.12
N ALA A 377 -6.97 -10.24 -6.84
CA ALA A 377 -5.91 -11.06 -6.25
C ALA A 377 -5.77 -12.44 -6.90
N PHE A 378 -6.82 -12.96 -7.52
CA PHE A 378 -6.75 -14.18 -8.32
C PHE A 378 -6.44 -13.91 -9.80
N ALA A 379 -6.94 -12.81 -10.37
CA ALA A 379 -6.72 -12.47 -11.77
C ALA A 379 -5.26 -12.04 -12.06
N ASP A 380 -4.68 -11.18 -11.19
CA ASP A 380 -3.33 -10.65 -11.40
C ASP A 380 -2.25 -11.73 -11.55
N PRO A 381 -2.18 -12.79 -10.70
CA PRO A 381 -1.22 -13.87 -10.87
C PRO A 381 -1.43 -14.68 -12.15
N GLU A 382 -2.69 -14.98 -12.50
CA GLU A 382 -3.00 -15.69 -13.75
C GLU A 382 -2.51 -14.91 -14.98
N ASP A 383 -2.81 -13.61 -15.03
CA ASP A 383 -2.35 -12.74 -16.10
C ASP A 383 -0.82 -12.67 -16.15
N ALA A 384 -0.17 -12.56 -15.00
CA ALA A 384 1.28 -12.50 -14.91
C ALA A 384 1.97 -13.83 -15.29
N LEU A 385 1.39 -14.99 -14.95
CA LEU A 385 1.87 -16.31 -15.35
C LEU A 385 1.78 -16.48 -16.88
N VAL A 386 0.63 -16.14 -17.46
CA VAL A 386 0.46 -16.16 -18.93
C VAL A 386 1.40 -15.19 -19.61
N ALA A 387 1.51 -13.96 -19.13
CA ALA A 387 2.43 -12.96 -19.67
C ALA A 387 3.87 -13.48 -19.64
N ARG A 388 4.30 -14.09 -18.52
CA ARG A 388 5.65 -14.67 -18.39
C ARG A 388 5.93 -15.76 -19.43
N SER A 389 5.02 -16.73 -19.57
CA SER A 389 5.17 -17.85 -20.51
C SER A 389 5.20 -17.34 -21.96
N ARG A 390 4.23 -16.51 -22.34
CA ARG A 390 4.12 -16.03 -23.74
C ARG A 390 5.22 -15.06 -24.13
N THR A 391 5.64 -14.16 -23.22
CA THR A 391 6.77 -13.26 -23.48
C THR A 391 8.09 -14.02 -23.59
N GLN A 392 8.26 -15.15 -22.86
CA GLN A 392 9.40 -16.04 -23.05
C GLN A 392 9.42 -16.64 -24.47
N GLU A 393 8.29 -17.20 -24.93
CA GLU A 393 8.16 -17.74 -26.29
C GLU A 393 8.43 -16.67 -27.35
N GLU A 394 7.89 -15.47 -27.17
CA GLU A 394 8.12 -14.32 -28.07
C GLU A 394 9.60 -13.95 -28.13
N ARG A 395 10.25 -13.79 -26.95
CA ARG A 395 11.67 -13.45 -26.87
C ARG A 395 12.54 -14.50 -27.56
N ASP A 396 12.24 -15.78 -27.40
CA ASP A 396 12.98 -16.86 -28.02
C ASP A 396 12.79 -16.87 -29.54
N ALA A 397 11.59 -16.62 -30.04
CA ALA A 397 11.31 -16.48 -31.47
C ALA A 397 12.04 -15.27 -32.08
N VAL A 398 12.02 -14.11 -31.42
CA VAL A 398 12.74 -12.91 -31.84
C VAL A 398 14.26 -13.14 -31.81
N ALA A 399 14.79 -13.86 -30.84
CA ALA A 399 16.20 -14.24 -30.78
C ALA A 399 16.62 -15.10 -31.98
N MET A 400 15.80 -16.08 -32.37
CA MET A 400 16.03 -16.89 -33.54
C MET A 400 15.92 -16.08 -34.84
N GLN A 401 15.00 -15.10 -34.89
CA GLN A 401 14.88 -14.17 -36.02
C GLN A 401 16.16 -13.31 -36.17
N VAL A 402 16.69 -12.76 -35.05
CA VAL A 402 17.98 -12.03 -35.07
C VAL A 402 19.11 -12.90 -35.59
N ALA A 403 19.21 -14.17 -35.17
CA ALA A 403 20.23 -15.10 -35.64
C ALA A 403 20.09 -15.38 -37.13
N ALA A 404 18.89 -15.57 -37.66
CA ALA A 404 18.62 -15.76 -39.07
C ALA A 404 18.97 -14.50 -39.89
N LEU A 405 18.58 -13.32 -39.41
CA LEU A 405 18.87 -12.05 -40.09
C LEU A 405 20.37 -11.71 -40.10
N ARG A 406 21.12 -12.02 -39.06
CA ARG A 406 22.60 -11.92 -39.07
C ARG A 406 23.23 -12.83 -40.14
N SER A 407 22.67 -14.01 -40.32
CA SER A 407 23.12 -14.90 -41.40
C SER A 407 22.71 -14.36 -42.76
N TYR A 408 21.52 -13.81 -42.93
CA TYR A 408 21.04 -13.18 -44.14
C TYR A 408 21.91 -11.97 -44.53
N GLU A 409 22.16 -11.07 -43.59
CA GLU A 409 23.02 -9.91 -43.77
C GLU A 409 24.43 -10.33 -44.21
N ARG A 410 25.06 -11.30 -43.54
CA ARG A 410 26.38 -11.80 -43.88
C ARG A 410 26.42 -12.43 -45.30
N LEU A 411 25.40 -13.23 -45.63
CA LEU A 411 25.33 -13.90 -46.94
C LEU A 411 25.03 -12.91 -48.08
N SER A 412 24.13 -11.95 -47.88
CA SER A 412 23.83 -10.92 -48.88
C SER A 412 25.04 -10.03 -49.15
N GLN A 413 25.81 -9.65 -48.12
CA GLN A 413 27.09 -8.93 -48.29
C GLN A 413 28.12 -9.74 -49.11
N MET A 414 28.23 -11.06 -48.87
CA MET A 414 29.13 -11.94 -49.63
C MET A 414 28.72 -11.99 -51.09
N ARG A 415 27.44 -12.26 -51.40
CA ARG A 415 26.91 -12.32 -52.78
C ARG A 415 27.06 -10.99 -53.51
N TYR A 416 26.86 -9.87 -52.82
CA TYR A 416 27.10 -8.56 -53.42
C TYR A 416 28.58 -8.35 -53.78
N ARG A 417 29.52 -8.73 -52.91
CA ARG A 417 30.97 -8.62 -53.19
C ARG A 417 31.41 -9.47 -54.39
N GLU A 418 30.76 -10.63 -54.58
CA GLU A 418 30.97 -11.52 -55.73
C GLU A 418 30.21 -11.06 -56.98
N GLY A 419 29.48 -9.97 -56.96
CA GLY A 419 28.72 -9.44 -58.09
C GLY A 419 27.46 -10.24 -58.44
N VAL A 420 27.00 -11.16 -57.59
CA VAL A 420 25.88 -12.07 -57.86
C VAL A 420 24.52 -11.43 -57.59
N THR A 421 24.48 -10.37 -56.74
CA THR A 421 23.22 -9.69 -56.37
C THR A 421 23.41 -8.17 -56.33
N SER A 422 22.29 -7.42 -56.36
CA SER A 422 22.29 -5.97 -56.18
C SER A 422 22.49 -5.60 -54.69
N TYR A 423 22.93 -4.36 -54.44
CA TYR A 423 23.08 -3.85 -53.07
C TYR A 423 21.75 -3.73 -52.33
N LEU A 424 20.62 -3.69 -53.04
CA LEU A 424 19.30 -3.66 -52.44
C LEU A 424 19.03 -4.85 -51.49
N GLU A 425 19.55 -6.06 -51.82
CA GLU A 425 19.44 -7.25 -50.98
C GLU A 425 20.19 -7.05 -49.65
N VAL A 426 21.37 -6.40 -49.70
CA VAL A 426 22.14 -6.05 -48.49
C VAL A 426 21.40 -5.03 -47.63
N LEU A 427 20.86 -3.97 -48.25
CA LEU A 427 20.09 -2.93 -47.53
C LEU A 427 18.84 -3.49 -46.85
N ASP A 428 18.16 -4.43 -47.52
CA ASP A 428 16.97 -5.08 -46.92
C ASP A 428 17.34 -5.94 -45.72
N ALA A 429 18.43 -6.72 -45.81
CA ALA A 429 18.96 -7.52 -44.71
C ALA A 429 19.39 -6.65 -43.51
N GLU A 430 20.16 -5.57 -43.78
CA GLU A 430 20.63 -4.63 -42.74
C GLU A 430 19.48 -3.89 -42.07
N ARG A 431 18.45 -3.46 -42.82
CA ARG A 431 17.27 -2.80 -42.27
C ARG A 431 16.50 -3.75 -41.34
N SER A 432 16.22 -4.96 -41.84
CA SER A 432 15.47 -5.96 -41.09
C SER A 432 16.21 -6.38 -39.83
N LEU A 433 17.53 -6.55 -39.90
CA LEU A 433 18.35 -6.85 -38.72
C LEU A 433 18.32 -5.72 -37.67
N PHE A 434 18.48 -4.47 -38.12
CA PHE A 434 18.45 -3.31 -37.23
C PHE A 434 17.14 -3.21 -36.47
N ASP A 435 16.00 -3.26 -37.17
CA ASP A 435 14.68 -3.17 -36.55
C ASP A 435 14.41 -4.34 -35.60
N THR A 436 14.85 -5.55 -35.94
CA THR A 436 14.67 -6.74 -35.09
C THR A 436 15.59 -6.72 -33.86
N GLU A 437 16.84 -6.21 -33.97
CA GLU A 437 17.72 -6.07 -32.82
C GLU A 437 17.17 -5.04 -31.79
N LEU A 438 16.54 -3.94 -32.25
CA LEU A 438 15.84 -3.01 -31.38
C LEU A 438 14.63 -3.67 -30.67
N THR A 439 13.86 -4.45 -31.44
CA THR A 439 12.72 -5.23 -30.91
C THR A 439 13.19 -6.24 -29.87
N TYR A 440 14.29 -6.97 -30.17
CA TYR A 440 14.84 -7.96 -29.23
C TYR A 440 15.22 -7.35 -27.88
N ALA A 441 15.87 -6.17 -27.89
CA ALA A 441 16.22 -5.48 -26.65
C ALA A 441 14.96 -5.12 -25.82
N GLN A 442 13.87 -4.71 -26.47
CA GLN A 442 12.61 -4.42 -25.80
C GLN A 442 11.93 -5.68 -25.27
N THR A 443 11.85 -6.75 -26.07
CA THR A 443 11.22 -8.01 -25.67
C THR A 443 11.97 -8.63 -24.48
N GLN A 444 13.28 -8.46 -24.42
CA GLN A 444 14.09 -8.90 -23.29
C GLN A 444 13.73 -8.13 -22.01
N ALA A 445 13.55 -6.80 -22.09
CA ALA A 445 13.06 -6.02 -20.96
C ALA A 445 11.66 -6.45 -20.53
N ASN A 446 10.74 -6.62 -21.49
CA ASN A 446 9.38 -7.07 -21.20
C ASN A 446 9.38 -8.40 -20.43
N LEU A 447 10.26 -9.34 -20.82
CA LEU A 447 10.39 -10.62 -20.12
C LEU A 447 10.83 -10.46 -18.66
N LEU A 448 11.83 -9.60 -18.40
CA LEU A 448 12.29 -9.32 -17.03
C LEU A 448 11.19 -8.63 -16.19
N GLN A 449 10.40 -7.75 -16.81
CA GLN A 449 9.28 -7.05 -16.17
C GLN A 449 8.11 -7.99 -15.83
N THR A 450 7.92 -9.11 -16.56
CA THR A 450 6.92 -10.12 -16.17
C THR A 450 7.22 -10.75 -14.81
N VAL A 451 8.50 -10.90 -14.46
CA VAL A 451 8.91 -11.39 -13.13
C VAL A 451 8.53 -10.40 -12.05
N VAL A 452 8.73 -9.11 -12.29
CA VAL A 452 8.30 -8.05 -11.35
C VAL A 452 6.79 -8.12 -11.13
N SER A 453 6.01 -8.28 -12.22
CA SER A 453 4.56 -8.41 -12.17
C SER A 453 4.13 -9.62 -11.35
N LEU A 454 4.81 -10.77 -11.48
CA LEU A 454 4.56 -11.98 -10.69
C LEU A 454 4.81 -11.76 -9.20
N TYR A 455 5.97 -11.18 -8.81
CA TYR A 455 6.23 -10.88 -7.40
C TYR A 455 5.22 -9.93 -6.79
N ARG A 456 4.81 -8.89 -7.54
CA ARG A 456 3.75 -7.98 -7.09
C ARG A 456 2.40 -8.70 -6.94
N ALA A 457 2.04 -9.56 -7.88
CA ALA A 457 0.79 -10.31 -7.88
C ALA A 457 0.73 -11.30 -6.72
N PHE A 458 1.85 -11.90 -6.34
CA PHE A 458 1.94 -12.75 -5.16
C PHE A 458 2.08 -12.00 -3.83
N GLY A 459 2.07 -10.66 -3.86
CA GLY A 459 2.16 -9.84 -2.65
C GLY A 459 3.55 -9.82 -2.00
N GLY A 460 4.60 -10.32 -2.69
CA GLY A 460 5.95 -10.35 -2.17
C GLY A 460 6.70 -9.02 -2.27
N GLY A 461 7.77 -8.88 -1.46
CA GLY A 461 8.67 -7.73 -1.51
C GLY A 461 8.33 -6.58 -0.55
N TRP A 462 7.41 -6.77 0.40
CA TRP A 462 7.30 -5.86 1.52
C TRP A 462 8.31 -6.29 2.59
N THR A 463 9.34 -5.49 2.72
CA THR A 463 10.36 -5.70 3.73
C THR A 463 9.94 -5.02 5.04
N ASP A 464 10.18 -5.69 6.17
CA ASP A 464 10.25 -5.02 7.48
C ASP A 464 11.47 -4.06 7.58
N TRP A 465 12.09 -3.71 6.45
CA TRP A 465 13.27 -2.86 6.35
C TRP A 465 13.04 -1.43 6.85
N VAL A 466 11.82 -0.95 6.76
CA VAL A 466 11.44 0.22 7.51
C VAL A 466 10.99 -0.29 8.87
N ALA A 467 11.95 -0.55 9.74
CA ALA A 467 11.74 -0.89 11.16
C ALA A 467 11.12 0.31 11.90
N TRP A 468 9.97 0.76 11.44
CA TRP A 468 9.05 1.55 12.20
C TRP A 468 8.09 0.55 12.87
N LYS A 469 8.58 -0.11 13.92
CA LYS A 469 7.72 -0.70 14.94
C LYS A 469 7.06 0.47 15.67
N ALA A 470 5.97 0.98 15.11
CA ALA A 470 4.92 1.46 15.97
C ALA A 470 4.50 0.22 16.75
N GLU A 471 4.89 0.14 18.00
CA GLU A 471 4.24 -0.76 18.93
C GLU A 471 2.77 -0.38 18.86
N LEU A 472 1.97 -1.20 18.17
CA LEU A 472 0.53 -1.01 18.14
C LEU A 472 0.10 -1.01 19.61
N PRO A 473 -0.62 0.02 20.07
CA PRO A 473 -1.03 0.05 21.47
C PRO A 473 -1.82 -1.22 21.77
N GLU A 474 -1.42 -1.95 22.79
CA GLU A 474 -2.15 -3.13 23.27
C GLU A 474 -3.60 -2.74 23.55
N ASP A 475 -4.54 -3.63 23.27
CA ASP A 475 -5.96 -3.36 23.51
C ASP A 475 -6.20 -3.20 25.02
N PRO A 476 -6.66 -2.05 25.50
CA PRO A 476 -6.84 -1.83 26.93
C PRO A 476 -7.92 -2.72 27.54
N VAL A 477 -8.73 -3.40 26.73
CA VAL A 477 -9.71 -4.37 27.21
C VAL A 477 -9.05 -5.72 27.49
N GLU A 478 -8.10 -6.16 26.64
CA GLU A 478 -7.32 -7.37 26.88
C GLU A 478 -6.37 -7.21 28.08
N THR A 479 -5.62 -6.10 28.14
CA THR A 479 -4.73 -5.82 29.29
C THR A 479 -5.47 -5.63 30.62
N ARG A 480 -6.68 -5.07 30.60
CA ARG A 480 -7.46 -4.90 31.82
C ARG A 480 -8.05 -6.21 32.35
N VAL A 481 -8.41 -7.14 31.47
CA VAL A 481 -8.86 -8.48 31.87
C VAL A 481 -7.70 -9.26 32.48
N GLU A 482 -6.49 -9.11 31.95
CA GLU A 482 -5.28 -9.77 32.50
C GLU A 482 -4.81 -9.13 33.82
N GLU A 483 -4.93 -7.79 34.00
CA GLU A 483 -4.56 -7.11 35.25
C GLU A 483 -5.58 -7.27 36.38
N GLU A 484 -6.87 -7.45 36.07
CA GLU A 484 -7.95 -7.64 37.07
C GLU A 484 -8.15 -9.13 37.45
N LEU A 485 -7.52 -10.07 36.75
CA LEU A 485 -7.58 -11.48 37.14
C LEU A 485 -6.78 -11.72 38.43
N PRO A 486 -7.31 -12.54 39.37
CA PRO A 486 -6.56 -13.03 40.52
C PRO A 486 -5.26 -13.72 40.08
N GLU A 487 -4.19 -13.56 40.84
CA GLU A 487 -2.86 -14.05 40.50
C GLU A 487 -2.84 -15.54 40.10
N GLN A 488 -3.72 -16.35 40.69
CA GLN A 488 -3.92 -17.76 40.36
C GLN A 488 -4.56 -18.01 38.97
N GLU A 489 -5.39 -17.10 38.50
CA GLU A 489 -6.02 -17.19 37.17
C GLU A 489 -5.08 -16.67 36.08
N ARG A 490 -4.21 -15.69 36.38
CA ARG A 490 -3.12 -15.26 35.47
C ARG A 490 -2.13 -16.39 35.23
N GLU A 491 -1.66 -17.07 36.27
CA GLU A 491 -0.77 -18.21 36.12
C GLU A 491 -1.39 -19.38 35.35
N GLN A 492 -2.70 -19.55 35.42
CA GLN A 492 -3.41 -20.55 34.59
C GLN A 492 -3.51 -20.14 33.13
N LEU A 493 -3.75 -18.86 32.85
CA LEU A 493 -3.82 -18.33 31.49
C LEU A 493 -2.44 -18.39 30.80
N GLU A 494 -1.38 -18.00 31.50
CA GLU A 494 0.01 -18.11 31.02
C GLU A 494 0.39 -19.56 30.70
N ARG A 495 0.04 -20.51 31.54
CA ARG A 495 0.26 -21.94 31.26
C ARG A 495 -0.50 -22.44 30.04
N LEU A 496 -1.76 -22.02 29.87
CA LEU A 496 -2.57 -22.38 28.71
C LEU A 496 -2.06 -21.74 27.40
N GLN A 497 -1.48 -20.55 27.49
CA GLN A 497 -0.82 -19.91 26.35
C GLN A 497 0.49 -20.60 26.00
N GLU A 498 1.30 -20.97 26.99
CA GLU A 498 2.52 -21.75 26.79
C GLU A 498 2.22 -23.14 26.20
N GLU A 499 1.19 -23.85 26.73
CA GLU A 499 0.76 -25.15 26.19
C GLU A 499 0.26 -25.05 24.74
N ARG A 500 -0.45 -23.97 24.37
CA ARG A 500 -0.84 -23.72 22.97
C ARG A 500 0.34 -23.46 22.05
N LEU A 501 1.32 -22.69 22.51
CA LEU A 501 2.54 -22.41 21.76
C LEU A 501 3.41 -23.66 21.61
N GLU A 502 3.45 -24.53 22.62
CA GLU A 502 4.12 -25.84 22.53
C GLU A 502 3.37 -26.81 21.61
N GLN A 503 2.03 -26.83 21.63
CA GLN A 503 1.22 -27.63 20.70
C GLN A 503 1.42 -27.17 19.25
N GLN A 504 1.48 -25.86 19.00
CA GLN A 504 1.77 -25.33 17.66
C GLN A 504 3.21 -25.64 17.20
N ARG A 505 4.18 -25.71 18.11
CA ARG A 505 5.54 -26.15 17.81
C ARG A 505 5.65 -27.66 17.56
N THR A 506 4.88 -28.48 18.27
CA THR A 506 4.89 -29.94 18.10
C THR A 506 4.05 -30.39 16.89
N ASP A 507 3.00 -29.68 16.51
CA ASP A 507 2.23 -29.95 15.28
C ASP A 507 2.99 -29.51 14.02
N GLY A 508 3.91 -28.53 14.14
CA GLY A 508 4.81 -28.11 13.06
C GLY A 508 6.01 -29.05 12.83
N ASP A 509 6.29 -29.95 13.76
CA ASP A 509 7.48 -30.83 13.74
C ASP A 509 7.14 -32.33 13.55
N ASN A 510 5.92 -32.66 13.06
CA ASN A 510 5.52 -34.05 12.80
C ASN A 510 5.62 -34.39 11.29
N PRO A 511 6.68 -35.11 10.84
CA PRO A 511 6.90 -35.43 9.44
C PRO A 511 6.07 -36.62 8.91
N GLU A 512 5.03 -37.07 9.63
CA GLU A 512 4.20 -38.21 9.23
C GLU A 512 2.71 -37.82 9.13
N ARG A 513 2.34 -37.04 8.12
CA ARG A 513 1.02 -37.13 7.47
C ARG A 513 1.15 -36.74 5.99
N ASN A 514 1.34 -37.78 5.18
CA ASN A 514 1.10 -37.80 3.75
C ASN A 514 -0.36 -37.50 3.40
#